data_c26940787a197ffef0c5b184e57c680e
#
_entry.id   c26940787a197ffef0c5b184e57c680e
#
_cell.length_a   1.000
_cell.length_b   1.000
_cell.length_c   1.000
_cell.angle_alpha   90.00
_cell.angle_beta   90.00
_cell.angle_gamma   90.00
#
_symmetry.space_group_name_H-M   'P 1'
#
loop_
_entity.id
_entity.type
_entity.pdbx_description
1 polymer ?
#
loop_
_entity_poly.entity_id
_entity_poly.type
_entity_poly.pdbx_seq_one_letter_code
_entity_poly.pdbx_strand_id
1 'polypeptide(L)'
;ILTERKDKFNTLRQLNGLSGFPSPSESEYDTFTAGHASNSISAALGMSVAANLNNEERKVIAIIGDAAIAGGLAFEGLNNASSSPNDLLIILNDNDMAIDRNVGALNKYLIKITTSPRYNKFRYKIYSLLRRKNIIKDNHKGVFTRFTNSIKSLISRHQNIFEGLNIRYFGPINGHDTKSIIRILNDIKDLKGPKIL
;
A
#
# COMPACT_ATOMS: atom_id res chain seq x y z
N ILE A 1 -7.53 2.81 -21.65
CA ILE A 1 -8.19 4.06 -22.07
C ILE A 1 -7.31 5.26 -21.73
N LEU A 2 -6.93 5.46 -20.48
CA LEU A 2 -6.09 6.58 -20.03
C LEU A 2 -4.63 6.51 -20.52
N THR A 3 -4.24 5.39 -21.11
CA THR A 3 -2.89 5.09 -21.63
C THR A 3 -2.89 5.00 -23.15
N GLU A 4 -3.73 5.79 -23.81
CA GLU A 4 -3.80 5.98 -25.27
C GLU A 4 -4.14 4.74 -26.11
N ARG A 5 -4.66 3.69 -25.47
CA ARG A 5 -5.00 2.41 -26.14
C ARG A 5 -6.52 2.23 -26.38
N LYS A 6 -7.31 3.30 -26.24
CA LYS A 6 -8.77 3.24 -26.35
C LYS A 6 -9.22 2.66 -27.70
N ASP A 7 -8.65 3.12 -28.80
CA ASP A 7 -9.05 2.75 -30.15
C ASP A 7 -8.65 1.32 -30.54
N LYS A 8 -7.68 0.75 -29.81
CA LYS A 8 -7.23 -0.64 -29.97
C LYS A 8 -7.88 -1.61 -28.99
N PHE A 9 -8.77 -1.13 -28.10
CA PHE A 9 -9.29 -1.96 -27.00
C PHE A 9 -10.17 -3.12 -27.48
N ASN A 10 -10.76 -3.01 -28.66
CA ASN A 10 -11.52 -4.09 -29.34
C ASN A 10 -10.64 -5.28 -29.76
N THR A 11 -9.31 -5.11 -29.81
CA THR A 11 -8.34 -6.16 -30.13
C THR A 11 -7.78 -6.86 -28.90
N LEU A 12 -8.28 -6.57 -27.71
CA LEU A 12 -7.81 -7.15 -26.45
C LEU A 12 -7.83 -8.68 -26.49
N ARG A 13 -6.70 -9.32 -26.19
CA ARG A 13 -6.49 -10.78 -26.21
C ARG A 13 -6.66 -11.45 -27.58
N GLN A 14 -6.63 -10.69 -28.67
CA GLN A 14 -6.61 -11.22 -30.03
C GLN A 14 -5.19 -11.36 -30.57
N LEU A 15 -5.00 -12.18 -31.57
CA LEU A 15 -3.70 -12.32 -32.24
C LEU A 15 -3.26 -10.96 -32.82
N ASN A 16 -2.05 -10.53 -32.53
CA ASN A 16 -1.52 -9.21 -32.89
C ASN A 16 -2.29 -8.00 -32.33
N GLY A 17 -3.19 -8.24 -31.39
CA GLY A 17 -3.92 -7.22 -30.65
C GLY A 17 -3.27 -6.88 -29.32
N LEU A 18 -4.01 -6.16 -28.47
CA LEU A 18 -3.56 -5.81 -27.13
C LEU A 18 -3.44 -7.06 -26.23
N SER A 19 -2.37 -7.11 -25.44
CA SER A 19 -2.17 -8.12 -24.41
C SER A 19 -3.29 -8.08 -23.36
N GLY A 20 -3.57 -9.22 -22.75
CA GLY A 20 -4.50 -9.31 -21.62
C GLY A 20 -3.93 -8.79 -20.30
N PHE A 21 -2.66 -8.38 -20.28
CA PHE A 21 -1.91 -7.91 -19.13
C PHE A 21 -1.09 -6.69 -19.50
N PRO A 22 -0.67 -5.85 -18.52
CA PRO A 22 0.28 -4.78 -18.77
C PRO A 22 1.58 -5.33 -19.38
N SER A 23 2.09 -4.66 -20.41
CA SER A 23 3.32 -5.03 -21.09
C SER A 23 4.11 -3.79 -21.50
N PRO A 24 5.36 -3.61 -21.03
CA PRO A 24 6.22 -2.49 -21.43
C PRO A 24 6.48 -2.40 -22.94
N SER A 25 6.34 -3.51 -23.67
CA SER A 25 6.46 -3.51 -25.13
C SER A 25 5.27 -2.88 -25.85
N GLU A 26 4.12 -2.71 -25.18
CA GLU A 26 2.91 -2.12 -25.74
C GLU A 26 2.74 -0.64 -25.39
N SER A 27 3.26 -0.21 -24.24
CA SER A 27 3.07 1.15 -23.75
C SER A 27 4.13 1.52 -22.72
N GLU A 28 4.61 2.75 -22.78
CA GLU A 28 5.49 3.35 -21.77
C GLU A 28 4.83 3.49 -20.39
N TYR A 29 3.50 3.44 -20.32
CA TYR A 29 2.74 3.46 -19.07
C TYR A 29 2.71 2.10 -18.36
N ASP A 30 3.13 1.04 -19.02
CA ASP A 30 3.18 -0.31 -18.46
C ASP A 30 4.58 -0.58 -17.90
N THR A 31 4.77 -0.35 -16.62
CA THR A 31 6.10 -0.41 -15.98
C THR A 31 6.58 -1.82 -15.70
N PHE A 32 5.70 -2.82 -15.75
CA PHE A 32 6.02 -4.21 -15.41
C PHE A 32 5.07 -5.18 -16.10
N THR A 33 5.61 -6.26 -16.65
CA THR A 33 4.80 -7.35 -17.21
C THR A 33 4.31 -8.27 -16.09
N ALA A 34 3.00 -8.35 -15.91
CA ALA A 34 2.41 -9.17 -14.85
C ALA A 34 1.17 -9.91 -15.34
N GLY A 35 1.31 -11.23 -15.53
CA GLY A 35 0.19 -12.15 -15.83
C GLY A 35 -0.33 -12.91 -14.61
N HIS A 36 0.35 -12.80 -13.45
CA HIS A 36 -0.01 -13.47 -12.20
C HIS A 36 -0.37 -12.47 -11.11
N ALA A 37 -1.32 -12.85 -10.25
CA ALA A 37 -1.65 -12.09 -9.05
C ALA A 37 -0.52 -12.18 -8.00
N SER A 38 -0.57 -11.35 -6.98
CA SER A 38 0.28 -11.37 -5.78
C SER A 38 1.75 -10.91 -5.97
N ASN A 39 2.20 -10.57 -7.18
CA ASN A 39 3.60 -10.21 -7.45
C ASN A 39 3.89 -8.70 -7.36
N SER A 40 2.86 -7.84 -7.29
CA SER A 40 3.02 -6.38 -7.36
C SER A 40 3.89 -5.81 -6.23
N ILE A 41 3.78 -6.34 -5.00
CA ILE A 41 4.55 -5.87 -3.85
C ILE A 41 6.04 -6.17 -4.05
N SER A 42 6.39 -7.41 -4.43
CA SER A 42 7.78 -7.82 -4.63
C SER A 42 8.44 -7.06 -5.79
N ALA A 43 7.71 -6.89 -6.92
CA ALA A 43 8.19 -6.10 -8.05
C ALA A 43 8.41 -4.63 -7.69
N ALA A 44 7.44 -4.01 -7.04
CA ALA A 44 7.53 -2.62 -6.60
C ALA A 44 8.62 -2.41 -5.54
N LEU A 45 8.83 -3.37 -4.64
CA LEU A 45 9.94 -3.32 -3.68
C LEU A 45 11.28 -3.30 -4.40
N GLY A 46 11.49 -4.20 -5.38
CA GLY A 46 12.71 -4.19 -6.18
C GLY A 46 12.95 -2.85 -6.89
N MET A 47 11.91 -2.26 -7.47
CA MET A 47 11.97 -0.94 -8.10
C MET A 47 12.30 0.17 -7.08
N SER A 48 11.74 0.11 -5.88
CA SER A 48 11.99 1.10 -4.82
C SER A 48 13.41 1.01 -4.28
N VAL A 49 13.92 -0.20 -4.08
CA VAL A 49 15.31 -0.44 -3.65
C VAL A 49 16.29 0.03 -4.73
N ALA A 50 16.04 -0.30 -6.00
CA ALA A 50 16.87 0.15 -7.11
C ALA A 50 16.90 1.69 -7.22
N ALA A 51 15.76 2.36 -7.08
CA ALA A 51 15.70 3.82 -7.06
C ALA A 51 16.54 4.42 -5.92
N ASN A 52 16.47 3.85 -4.72
CA ASN A 52 17.29 4.29 -3.60
C ASN A 52 18.79 4.08 -3.84
N LEU A 53 19.19 2.95 -4.40
CA LEU A 53 20.59 2.66 -4.72
C LEU A 53 21.16 3.62 -5.79
N ASN A 54 20.31 4.02 -6.73
CA ASN A 54 20.67 4.97 -7.79
C ASN A 54 20.51 6.44 -7.37
N ASN A 55 20.10 6.73 -6.12
CA ASN A 55 19.77 8.08 -5.63
C ASN A 55 18.69 8.78 -6.48
N GLU A 56 17.73 8.03 -7.00
CA GLU A 56 16.60 8.57 -7.75
C GLU A 56 15.45 8.97 -6.81
N GLU A 57 14.88 10.16 -7.02
CA GLU A 57 13.67 10.62 -6.28
C GLU A 57 12.38 10.01 -6.87
N ARG A 58 12.37 8.71 -7.08
CA ARG A 58 11.24 7.98 -7.63
C ARG A 58 10.27 7.56 -6.53
N LYS A 59 8.97 7.83 -6.72
CA LYS A 59 7.90 7.30 -5.86
C LYS A 59 7.38 6.01 -6.46
N VAL A 60 7.43 4.92 -5.70
CA VAL A 60 6.96 3.61 -6.13
C VAL A 60 5.71 3.23 -5.36
N ILE A 61 4.67 2.84 -6.09
CA ILE A 61 3.36 2.50 -5.55
C ILE A 61 2.96 1.11 -6.06
N ALA A 62 2.69 0.17 -5.16
CA ALA A 62 2.10 -1.11 -5.48
C ALA A 62 0.59 -1.08 -5.20
N ILE A 63 -0.23 -1.46 -6.16
CA ILE A 63 -1.67 -1.67 -5.95
C ILE A 63 -1.92 -3.17 -5.93
N ILE A 64 -2.60 -3.65 -4.89
CA ILE A 64 -2.91 -5.07 -4.72
C ILE A 64 -4.33 -5.25 -4.19
N GLY A 65 -5.04 -6.25 -4.70
CA GLY A 65 -6.37 -6.62 -4.22
C GLY A 65 -6.30 -7.46 -2.94
N ASP A 66 -7.41 -7.48 -2.18
CA ASP A 66 -7.59 -8.21 -0.94
C ASP A 66 -7.41 -9.74 -1.08
N ALA A 67 -7.83 -10.33 -2.19
CA ALA A 67 -7.56 -11.73 -2.48
C ALA A 67 -6.08 -11.97 -2.82
N ALA A 68 -5.47 -11.07 -3.60
CA ALA A 68 -4.10 -11.21 -4.07
C ALA A 68 -3.08 -11.05 -2.94
N ILE A 69 -3.36 -10.25 -1.90
CA ILE A 69 -2.45 -10.07 -0.76
C ILE A 69 -2.35 -11.35 0.09
N ALA A 70 -3.31 -12.27 -0.03
CA ALA A 70 -3.25 -13.57 0.66
C ALA A 70 -2.26 -14.56 0.03
N GLY A 71 -1.73 -14.28 -1.15
CA GLY A 71 -0.73 -15.11 -1.81
C GLY A 71 0.63 -15.08 -1.12
N GLY A 72 1.34 -16.23 -1.11
CA GLY A 72 2.63 -16.36 -0.44
C GLY A 72 3.67 -15.33 -0.90
N LEU A 73 3.73 -15.06 -2.21
CA LEU A 73 4.64 -14.07 -2.79
C LEU A 73 4.38 -12.65 -2.29
N ALA A 74 3.10 -12.29 -2.07
CA ALA A 74 2.75 -10.99 -1.48
C ALA A 74 3.22 -10.88 -0.03
N PHE A 75 3.07 -11.96 0.76
CA PHE A 75 3.58 -12.03 2.14
C PHE A 75 5.10 -11.94 2.21
N GLU A 76 5.81 -12.61 1.32
CA GLU A 76 7.25 -12.51 1.19
C GLU A 76 7.68 -11.08 0.87
N GLY A 77 7.00 -10.44 -0.08
CA GLY A 77 7.22 -9.03 -0.41
C GLY A 77 7.00 -8.10 0.78
N LEU A 78 5.93 -8.29 1.56
CA LEU A 78 5.67 -7.54 2.79
C LEU A 78 6.77 -7.74 3.84
N ASN A 79 7.18 -8.98 4.05
CA ASN A 79 8.26 -9.31 4.99
C ASN A 79 9.58 -8.62 4.60
N ASN A 80 9.94 -8.67 3.33
CA ASN A 80 11.15 -8.02 2.82
C ASN A 80 11.05 -6.49 2.83
N ALA A 81 9.87 -5.91 2.55
CA ALA A 81 9.66 -4.46 2.60
C ALA A 81 9.95 -3.88 3.99
N SER A 82 9.72 -4.65 5.05
CA SER A 82 10.03 -4.23 6.42
C SER A 82 11.52 -4.21 6.75
N SER A 83 12.33 -4.98 6.04
CA SER A 83 13.75 -5.18 6.30
C SER A 83 14.66 -4.33 5.42
N SER A 84 14.21 -3.95 4.23
CA SER A 84 15.00 -3.19 3.27
C SER A 84 14.70 -1.71 3.33
N PRO A 85 15.71 -0.81 3.20
CA PRO A 85 15.46 0.62 3.08
C PRO A 85 14.66 0.93 1.81
N ASN A 86 13.43 1.41 1.97
CA ASN A 86 12.55 1.77 0.86
C ASN A 86 11.47 2.76 1.31
N ASP A 87 10.86 3.46 0.36
CA ASP A 87 9.74 4.38 0.58
C ASP A 87 8.44 3.87 -0.07
N LEU A 88 8.33 2.55 -0.29
CA LEU A 88 7.22 1.90 -0.96
C LEU A 88 5.87 2.26 -0.32
N LEU A 89 4.92 2.66 -1.16
CA LEU A 89 3.51 2.78 -0.79
C LEU A 89 2.75 1.58 -1.35
N ILE A 90 2.09 0.83 -0.48
CA ILE A 90 1.19 -0.24 -0.87
C ILE A 90 -0.24 0.26 -0.72
N ILE A 91 -1.04 0.16 -1.78
CA ILE A 91 -2.48 0.45 -1.76
C ILE A 91 -3.20 -0.90 -1.80
N LEU A 92 -3.82 -1.27 -0.67
CA LEU A 92 -4.65 -2.45 -0.57
C LEU A 92 -6.08 -2.10 -0.95
N ASN A 93 -6.50 -2.53 -2.14
CA ASN A 93 -7.85 -2.35 -2.63
C ASN A 93 -8.73 -3.51 -2.17
N ASP A 94 -9.58 -3.23 -1.18
CA ASP A 94 -10.47 -4.21 -0.57
C ASP A 94 -11.91 -3.93 -1.02
N ASN A 95 -12.48 -4.87 -1.79
CA ASN A 95 -13.89 -4.86 -2.21
C ASN A 95 -14.62 -6.14 -1.76
N ASP A 96 -13.98 -6.95 -0.89
CA ASP A 96 -14.48 -8.22 -0.35
C ASP A 96 -14.84 -9.26 -1.44
N MET A 97 -14.25 -9.11 -2.63
CA MET A 97 -14.53 -9.97 -3.79
C MET A 97 -13.24 -10.40 -4.49
N ALA A 98 -13.19 -11.71 -4.78
CA ALA A 98 -12.26 -12.30 -5.74
C ALA A 98 -13.07 -12.77 -6.97
N ILE A 99 -12.75 -13.95 -7.53
CA ILE A 99 -13.63 -14.65 -8.48
C ILE A 99 -14.87 -15.14 -7.73
N ASP A 100 -14.70 -15.52 -6.45
CA ASP A 100 -15.75 -15.86 -5.48
C ASP A 100 -15.45 -15.13 -4.15
N ARG A 101 -16.27 -15.33 -3.12
CA ARG A 101 -16.04 -14.73 -1.80
C ARG A 101 -14.69 -15.15 -1.24
N ASN A 102 -13.96 -14.19 -0.75
CA ASN A 102 -12.67 -14.44 -0.12
C ASN A 102 -12.81 -15.31 1.14
N VAL A 103 -11.93 -16.28 1.27
CA VAL A 103 -11.86 -17.19 2.41
C VAL A 103 -10.51 -17.09 3.14
N GLY A 104 -10.48 -17.56 4.37
CA GLY A 104 -9.25 -17.66 5.14
C GLY A 104 -9.13 -16.66 6.29
N ALA A 105 -8.07 -16.85 7.08
CA ALA A 105 -7.85 -16.06 8.31
C ALA A 105 -7.48 -14.60 7.99
N LEU A 106 -6.74 -14.36 6.93
CA LEU A 106 -6.33 -13.02 6.54
C LEU A 106 -7.54 -12.18 6.12
N ASN A 107 -8.46 -12.76 5.33
CA ASN A 107 -9.69 -12.06 4.96
C ASN A 107 -10.54 -11.70 6.19
N LYS A 108 -10.77 -12.66 7.10
CA LYS A 108 -11.46 -12.38 8.37
C LYS A 108 -10.78 -11.28 9.17
N TYR A 109 -9.46 -11.21 9.11
CA TYR A 109 -8.68 -10.19 9.77
C TYR A 109 -8.86 -8.82 9.09
N LEU A 110 -8.83 -8.72 7.75
CA LEU A 110 -9.07 -7.49 7.00
C LEU A 110 -10.47 -6.95 7.27
N ILE A 111 -11.49 -7.80 7.21
CA ILE A 111 -12.88 -7.45 7.57
C ILE A 111 -12.94 -6.84 8.98
N LYS A 112 -12.26 -7.44 9.96
CA LYS A 112 -12.24 -6.93 11.34
C LYS A 112 -11.60 -5.54 11.45
N ILE A 113 -10.57 -5.24 10.64
CA ILE A 113 -9.95 -3.92 10.59
C ILE A 113 -10.91 -2.92 9.95
N THR A 114 -11.52 -3.28 8.83
CA THR A 114 -12.42 -2.39 8.07
C THR A 114 -13.70 -2.08 8.84
N THR A 115 -14.21 -3.04 9.62
CA THR A 115 -15.43 -2.87 10.42
C THR A 115 -15.24 -2.12 11.74
N SER A 116 -14.02 -1.70 12.11
CA SER A 116 -13.75 -0.94 13.34
C SER A 116 -13.60 0.58 13.10
N PRO A 117 -14.70 1.32 12.85
CA PRO A 117 -14.63 2.76 12.50
C PRO A 117 -14.08 3.62 13.64
N ARG A 118 -14.23 3.19 14.90
CA ARG A 118 -13.77 3.93 16.09
C ARG A 118 -12.24 3.97 16.18
N TYR A 119 -11.57 2.87 15.91
CA TYR A 119 -10.11 2.77 15.93
C TYR A 119 -9.48 3.68 14.88
N ASN A 120 -9.99 3.64 13.66
CA ASN A 120 -9.45 4.40 12.54
C ASN A 120 -9.68 5.91 12.68
N LYS A 121 -10.84 6.34 13.14
CA LYS A 121 -11.16 7.76 13.43
C LYS A 121 -10.28 8.35 14.54
N PHE A 122 -10.00 7.57 15.58
CA PHE A 122 -9.18 7.98 16.72
C PHE A 122 -7.70 8.12 16.30
N ARG A 123 -7.18 7.14 15.58
CA ARG A 123 -5.80 7.15 15.06
C ARG A 123 -5.53 8.32 14.12
N TYR A 124 -6.44 8.58 13.19
CA TYR A 124 -6.34 9.73 12.29
C TYR A 124 -6.36 11.07 13.05
N LYS A 125 -7.21 11.18 14.07
CA LYS A 125 -7.32 12.40 14.89
C LYS A 125 -6.04 12.66 15.69
N ILE A 126 -5.42 11.63 16.25
CA ILE A 126 -4.12 11.76 16.95
C ILE A 126 -3.03 12.18 15.97
N TYR A 127 -2.95 11.55 14.80
CA TYR A 127 -1.93 11.87 13.80
C TYR A 127 -2.05 13.32 13.29
N SER A 128 -3.26 13.76 13.00
CA SER A 128 -3.52 15.14 12.57
C SER A 128 -3.22 16.19 13.67
N LEU A 129 -3.48 15.86 14.93
CA LEU A 129 -3.16 16.70 16.08
C LEU A 129 -1.64 16.83 16.31
N LEU A 130 -0.90 15.73 16.17
CA LEU A 130 0.57 15.72 16.33
C LEU A 130 1.27 16.52 15.22
N ARG A 131 0.76 16.46 13.98
CA ARG A 131 1.24 17.26 12.86
C ARG A 131 0.92 18.75 13.02
N ARG A 132 -0.30 19.08 13.48
CA ARG A 132 -0.77 20.47 13.66
C ARG A 132 0.02 21.23 14.73
N LYS A 133 0.62 20.50 15.71
CA LYS A 133 1.39 21.10 16.80
C LYS A 133 2.89 21.22 16.51
N ASN A 134 3.38 20.98 15.28
CA ASN A 134 4.81 21.05 14.90
C ASN A 134 5.76 20.28 15.85
N ILE A 135 5.26 19.26 16.57
CA ILE A 135 6.04 18.48 17.55
C ILE A 135 7.01 17.52 16.85
N ILE A 136 6.86 17.33 15.54
CA ILE A 136 7.75 16.50 14.72
C ILE A 136 8.83 17.38 14.10
N LYS A 137 9.78 17.86 14.88
CA LYS A 137 11.08 18.34 14.39
C LYS A 137 12.05 17.16 14.28
N ASP A 138 12.80 17.14 13.18
CA ASP A 138 13.57 15.98 12.66
C ASP A 138 14.64 15.37 13.59
N ASN A 139 14.99 15.98 14.71
CA ASN A 139 16.15 15.60 15.54
C ASN A 139 15.88 14.66 16.74
N HIS A 140 14.64 14.25 17.01
CA HIS A 140 14.34 13.38 18.15
C HIS A 140 13.62 12.07 17.76
N LYS A 141 13.97 11.50 16.62
CA LYS A 141 13.31 10.31 16.04
C LYS A 141 13.31 9.08 16.97
N GLY A 142 14.36 8.85 17.74
CA GLY A 142 14.48 7.63 18.56
C GLY A 142 13.65 7.60 19.84
N VAL A 143 13.56 8.72 20.54
CA VAL A 143 12.83 8.82 21.83
C VAL A 143 11.33 8.91 21.58
N PHE A 144 10.93 9.64 20.54
CA PHE A 144 9.52 9.80 20.17
C PHE A 144 8.92 8.50 19.64
N THR A 145 9.68 7.70 18.86
CA THR A 145 9.23 6.39 18.39
C THR A 145 9.02 5.42 19.55
N ARG A 146 9.88 5.44 20.57
CA ARG A 146 9.71 4.62 21.79
C ARG A 146 8.50 5.06 22.61
N PHE A 147 8.30 6.36 22.79
CA PHE A 147 7.16 6.89 23.55
C PHE A 147 5.81 6.64 22.86
N THR A 148 5.74 6.85 21.54
CA THR A 148 4.53 6.52 20.76
C THR A 148 4.25 5.02 20.71
N ASN A 149 5.29 4.18 20.68
CA ASN A 149 5.12 2.72 20.74
C ASN A 149 4.67 2.27 22.12
N SER A 150 5.12 2.88 23.21
CA SER A 150 4.65 2.57 24.57
C SER A 150 3.20 3.00 24.79
N ILE A 151 2.78 4.16 24.29
CA ILE A 151 1.37 4.58 24.31
C ILE A 151 0.51 3.69 23.38
N LYS A 152 1.05 3.30 22.22
CA LYS A 152 0.39 2.34 21.31
C LYS A 152 0.14 0.99 21.98
N SER A 153 1.11 0.44 22.73
CA SER A 153 0.97 -0.85 23.41
C SER A 153 -0.08 -0.82 24.53
N LEU A 154 -0.29 0.34 25.15
CA LEU A 154 -1.30 0.52 26.20
C LEU A 154 -2.73 0.72 25.64
N ILE A 155 -2.85 1.31 24.44
CA ILE A 155 -4.14 1.62 23.81
C ILE A 155 -4.59 0.55 22.82
N SER A 156 -3.65 -0.14 22.18
CA SER A 156 -3.92 -1.20 21.21
C SER A 156 -3.76 -2.59 21.80
N ARG A 157 -4.83 -3.16 22.31
CA ARG A 157 -4.91 -4.62 22.57
C ARG A 157 -4.83 -5.47 21.29
N HIS A 158 -4.76 -4.85 20.11
CA HIS A 158 -4.68 -5.53 18.81
C HIS A 158 -3.66 -4.79 17.93
N GLN A 159 -2.42 -5.29 17.88
CA GLN A 159 -1.47 -4.88 16.84
C GLN A 159 -2.01 -5.31 15.48
N ASN A 160 -2.00 -4.39 14.52
CA ASN A 160 -2.27 -4.70 13.14
C ASN A 160 -1.11 -5.55 12.60
N ILE A 161 -1.39 -6.58 11.80
CA ILE A 161 -0.37 -7.46 11.21
C ILE A 161 0.70 -6.67 10.44
N PHE A 162 0.32 -5.60 9.77
CA PHE A 162 1.24 -4.72 9.05
C PHE A 162 2.15 -3.93 9.99
N GLU A 163 1.64 -3.50 11.13
CA GLU A 163 2.45 -2.85 12.17
C GLU A 163 3.38 -3.85 12.86
N GLY A 164 2.95 -5.11 12.99
CA GLY A 164 3.79 -6.22 13.44
C GLY A 164 4.98 -6.46 12.50
N LEU A 165 4.79 -6.23 11.20
CA LEU A 165 5.84 -6.24 10.18
C LEU A 165 6.55 -4.89 10.05
N ASN A 166 6.39 -3.95 10.98
CA ASN A 166 6.99 -2.60 10.92
C ASN A 166 6.59 -1.77 9.69
N ILE A 167 5.46 -2.07 9.05
CA ILE A 167 4.88 -1.31 7.95
C ILE A 167 3.80 -0.38 8.52
N ARG A 168 3.88 0.92 8.20
CA ARG A 168 2.91 1.90 8.70
C ARG A 168 1.58 1.78 7.97
N TYR A 169 0.50 1.55 8.73
CA TYR A 169 -0.86 1.43 8.20
C TYR A 169 -1.65 2.73 8.35
N PHE A 170 -2.31 3.18 7.29
CA PHE A 170 -3.06 4.44 7.19
C PHE A 170 -4.56 4.27 6.86
N GLY A 171 -5.05 3.05 6.81
CA GLY A 171 -6.45 2.78 6.45
C GLY A 171 -7.33 2.36 7.64
N PRO A 172 -8.54 1.84 7.35
CA PRO A 172 -9.16 1.88 6.02
C PRO A 172 -9.77 3.25 5.70
N ILE A 173 -9.87 3.57 4.42
CA ILE A 173 -10.57 4.75 3.91
C ILE A 173 -11.59 4.34 2.84
N ASN A 174 -12.62 5.15 2.64
CA ASN A 174 -13.56 4.91 1.57
C ASN A 174 -12.90 5.25 0.22
N GLY A 175 -12.66 4.21 -0.61
CA GLY A 175 -12.05 4.34 -1.93
C GLY A 175 -12.88 5.15 -2.95
N HIS A 176 -14.15 5.41 -2.67
CA HIS A 176 -15.02 6.27 -3.48
C HIS A 176 -15.00 7.74 -3.03
N ASP A 177 -14.38 8.07 -1.89
CA ASP A 177 -14.18 9.45 -1.44
C ASP A 177 -12.83 9.99 -1.96
N THR A 178 -12.85 10.48 -3.19
CA THR A 178 -11.67 11.04 -3.87
C THR A 178 -11.01 12.17 -3.05
N LYS A 179 -11.80 13.02 -2.37
CA LYS A 179 -11.25 14.13 -1.56
C LYS A 179 -10.44 13.60 -0.38
N SER A 180 -10.95 12.58 0.30
CA SER A 180 -10.22 11.92 1.41
C SER A 180 -8.98 11.19 0.93
N ILE A 181 -9.04 10.51 -0.23
CA ILE A 181 -7.88 9.85 -0.84
C ILE A 181 -6.77 10.87 -1.15
N ILE A 182 -7.08 11.94 -1.88
CA ILE A 182 -6.11 12.99 -2.22
C ILE A 182 -5.46 13.58 -0.97
N ARG A 183 -6.26 13.88 0.06
CA ARG A 183 -5.74 14.42 1.32
C ARG A 183 -4.77 13.47 1.99
N ILE A 184 -5.13 12.19 2.13
CA ILE A 184 -4.28 11.19 2.78
C ILE A 184 -3.00 10.96 1.97
N LEU A 185 -3.09 10.82 0.65
CA LEU A 185 -1.92 10.66 -0.20
C LEU A 185 -0.96 11.85 -0.08
N ASN A 186 -1.47 13.09 -0.05
CA ASN A 186 -0.65 14.28 0.21
C ASN A 186 0.00 14.26 1.60
N ASP A 187 -0.70 13.74 2.60
CA ASP A 187 -0.19 13.65 3.96
C ASP A 187 0.92 12.61 4.12
N ILE A 188 0.90 11.53 3.33
CA ILE A 188 1.84 10.41 3.48
C ILE A 188 2.95 10.36 2.42
N LYS A 189 2.85 11.14 1.33
CA LYS A 189 3.78 11.08 0.18
C LYS A 189 5.25 11.29 0.55
N ASP A 190 5.52 12.14 1.56
CA ASP A 190 6.88 12.50 1.98
C ASP A 190 7.37 11.72 3.22
N LEU A 191 6.54 10.81 3.73
CA LEU A 191 6.93 9.96 4.84
C LEU A 191 7.92 8.89 4.37
N LYS A 192 9.00 8.71 5.11
CA LYS A 192 10.01 7.69 4.83
C LYS A 192 9.61 6.31 5.34
N GLY A 193 10.09 5.26 4.68
CA GLY A 193 9.85 3.87 5.00
C GLY A 193 8.52 3.31 4.44
N PRO A 194 8.34 1.98 4.49
CA PRO A 194 7.20 1.31 3.87
C PRO A 194 5.87 1.71 4.52
N LYS A 195 4.85 1.86 3.69
CA LYS A 195 3.50 2.31 4.06
C LYS A 195 2.45 1.46 3.36
N ILE A 196 1.32 1.23 4.02
CA ILE A 196 0.13 0.60 3.44
C ILE A 196 -1.12 1.44 3.76
N LEU A 197 -1.93 1.65 2.73
CA LEU A 197 -3.19 2.37 2.75
C LEU A 197 -4.33 1.43 2.39
#